data_96703ca9e7a67126e057ebf3cec38ea4
#
_entry.id   96703ca9e7a67126e057ebf3cec38ea4
#
_cell.length_a   1.000
_cell.length_b   1.000
_cell.length_c   1.000
_cell.angle_alpha   90.00
_cell.angle_beta   90.00
_cell.angle_gamma   90.00
#
_symmetry.space_group_name_H-M   'P 1'
#
loop_
_entity.id
_entity.type
_entity.pdbx_description
1 polymer ?
#
loop_
_entity_poly.entity_id
_entity_poly.type
_entity_poly.pdbx_seq_one_letter_code
_entity_poly.pdbx_strand_id
1 'polypeptide(L)'
;MIPQDVIDNIINTANIVDVIGDYVKLKKAGVNYKGVCPFHGDKDASLVVSPAKNIWKCFGCGKGGNVITFVKEHEGISFFEAVKLVASKYNITVPERELTDDERNKAKEREALQICLTFAQETFTAFLKKKEAAEYLETRGITPNILSKYGAGYSSSMFTALTELGSQKGYDMATMEKAGLITRKEDGKIFDRFVNRITFPFYSLSGLVIGFTGRSLEKDTQCKYLNSPETPLFHKGKTLFGIYQARQEISKSDKCYLVEGQFDVLSFVQSGYPNTVCGSGTALTLDQVRIIKKFTRNITAVYDGDAAGMKASVRNMDIMLAEGMNVRAVLLPEGEDPDLSLIHISEPT
;
A
#
# COMPACT_ATOMS: atom_id res chain seq x y z
N MET A 1 -18.63 -17.02 -1.58
CA MET A 1 -19.45 -15.79 -1.31
C MET A 1 -20.42 -16.15 -0.20
N ILE A 2 -20.56 -15.37 0.86
CA ILE A 2 -21.55 -15.64 1.92
C ILE A 2 -22.94 -15.43 1.30
N PRO A 3 -23.89 -16.35 1.50
CA PRO A 3 -25.27 -16.18 1.03
C PRO A 3 -25.88 -14.89 1.60
N GLN A 4 -26.70 -14.20 0.79
CA GLN A 4 -27.27 -12.90 1.17
C GLN A 4 -28.20 -13.01 2.38
N ASP A 5 -28.98 -14.09 2.46
CA ASP A 5 -29.87 -14.40 3.58
C ASP A 5 -29.11 -14.53 4.92
N VAL A 6 -27.90 -15.09 4.90
CA VAL A 6 -27.02 -15.17 6.09
C VAL A 6 -26.52 -13.77 6.49
N ILE A 7 -26.13 -12.94 5.52
CA ILE A 7 -25.72 -11.55 5.77
C ILE A 7 -26.88 -10.76 6.36
N ASP A 8 -28.07 -10.89 5.78
CA ASP A 8 -29.28 -10.22 6.22
C ASP A 8 -29.70 -10.68 7.63
N ASN A 9 -29.58 -11.99 7.92
CA ASN A 9 -29.80 -12.53 9.26
C ASN A 9 -28.83 -11.95 10.29
N ILE A 10 -27.53 -11.85 9.97
CA ILE A 10 -26.52 -11.24 10.85
C ILE A 10 -26.86 -9.77 11.11
N ILE A 11 -27.16 -8.99 10.05
CA ILE A 11 -27.50 -7.58 10.19
C ILE A 11 -28.76 -7.39 11.05
N ASN A 12 -29.77 -8.24 10.86
CA ASN A 12 -31.04 -8.13 11.58
C ASN A 12 -30.94 -8.59 13.04
N THR A 13 -30.07 -9.56 13.34
CA THR A 13 -29.87 -10.11 14.69
C THR A 13 -28.91 -9.26 15.51
N ALA A 14 -27.89 -8.71 14.89
CA ALA A 14 -26.88 -7.94 15.58
C ALA A 14 -27.42 -6.58 16.05
N ASN A 15 -27.30 -6.33 17.35
CA ASN A 15 -27.62 -5.02 17.91
C ASN A 15 -26.44 -4.05 17.64
N ILE A 16 -26.68 -3.06 16.79
CA ILE A 16 -25.65 -2.12 16.38
C ILE A 16 -25.07 -1.30 17.54
N VAL A 17 -25.85 -1.03 18.57
CA VAL A 17 -25.39 -0.29 19.76
C VAL A 17 -24.42 -1.13 20.57
N ASP A 18 -24.69 -2.42 20.71
CA ASP A 18 -23.83 -3.34 21.46
C ASP A 18 -22.49 -3.58 20.72
N VAL A 19 -22.56 -3.73 19.39
CA VAL A 19 -21.35 -3.95 18.59
C VAL A 19 -20.49 -2.69 18.54
N ILE A 20 -21.07 -1.52 18.25
CA ILE A 20 -20.31 -0.27 18.21
C ILE A 20 -19.85 0.14 19.62
N GLY A 21 -20.62 -0.24 20.65
CA GLY A 21 -20.29 0.00 22.05
C GLY A 21 -19.02 -0.66 22.53
N ASP A 22 -18.60 -1.76 21.91
CA ASP A 22 -17.29 -2.41 22.18
C ASP A 22 -16.10 -1.53 21.78
N TYR A 23 -16.30 -0.63 20.81
CA TYR A 23 -15.25 0.19 20.19
C TYR A 23 -15.33 1.66 20.58
N VAL A 24 -16.55 2.16 20.78
CA VAL A 24 -16.84 3.59 20.99
C VAL A 24 -17.74 3.78 22.20
N LYS A 25 -17.36 4.67 23.11
CA LYS A 25 -18.21 5.03 24.24
C LYS A 25 -19.44 5.80 23.75
N LEU A 26 -20.58 5.11 23.71
CA LEU A 26 -21.84 5.67 23.26
C LEU A 26 -22.64 6.28 24.44
N LYS A 27 -23.25 7.43 24.20
CA LYS A 27 -24.20 8.09 25.13
C LYS A 27 -25.55 8.18 24.47
N LYS A 28 -26.63 7.87 25.21
CA LYS A 28 -28.01 7.99 24.73
C LYS A 28 -28.35 9.45 24.43
N ALA A 29 -28.91 9.69 23.25
CA ALA A 29 -29.33 11.02 22.77
C ALA A 29 -30.71 10.90 22.11
N GLY A 30 -31.78 10.97 22.93
CA GLY A 30 -33.16 10.69 22.49
C GLY A 30 -33.33 9.22 22.11
N VAL A 31 -33.80 8.96 20.89
CA VAL A 31 -34.02 7.63 20.32
C VAL A 31 -32.74 7.03 19.74
N ASN A 32 -31.68 7.81 19.61
CA ASN A 32 -30.39 7.41 19.06
C ASN A 32 -29.28 7.43 20.12
N TYR A 33 -28.09 7.00 19.73
CA TYR A 33 -26.87 7.11 20.52
C TYR A 33 -25.85 7.97 19.79
N LYS A 34 -25.00 8.68 20.54
CA LYS A 34 -23.90 9.50 20.01
C LYS A 34 -22.58 9.12 20.65
N GLY A 35 -21.49 9.22 19.89
CA GLY A 35 -20.14 9.00 20.33
C GLY A 35 -19.12 9.76 19.49
N VAL A 36 -17.85 9.74 19.93
CA VAL A 36 -16.73 10.28 19.16
C VAL A 36 -16.44 9.34 18.00
N CYS A 37 -16.31 9.87 16.79
CA CYS A 37 -16.08 9.05 15.61
C CYS A 37 -14.64 8.50 15.60
N PRO A 38 -14.43 7.17 15.43
CA PRO A 38 -13.10 6.58 15.39
C PRO A 38 -12.40 6.73 14.03
N PHE A 39 -13.09 7.24 13.00
CA PHE A 39 -12.59 7.28 11.63
C PHE A 39 -11.97 8.61 11.21
N HIS A 40 -12.02 9.63 12.07
CA HIS A 40 -11.39 10.94 11.86
C HIS A 40 -11.09 11.60 13.22
N GLY A 41 -10.28 12.65 13.22
CA GLY A 41 -10.01 13.43 14.41
C GLY A 41 -11.27 14.21 14.87
N ASP A 42 -12.07 13.57 15.71
CA ASP A 42 -13.35 14.10 16.21
C ASP A 42 -13.18 14.64 17.64
N LYS A 43 -13.57 15.90 17.86
CA LYS A 43 -13.62 16.52 19.21
C LYS A 43 -15.03 16.52 19.76
N ASP A 44 -16.03 16.47 18.89
CA ASP A 44 -17.44 16.51 19.21
C ASP A 44 -18.09 15.17 18.84
N ALA A 45 -19.04 14.67 19.60
CA ALA A 45 -19.69 13.37 19.37
C ALA A 45 -20.53 13.37 18.07
N SER A 46 -19.84 13.33 16.91
CA SER A 46 -20.46 13.42 15.58
C SER A 46 -20.95 12.08 15.02
N LEU A 47 -20.53 10.95 15.65
CA LEU A 47 -21.06 9.62 15.32
C LEU A 47 -22.45 9.45 15.91
N VAL A 48 -23.43 9.16 15.07
CA VAL A 48 -24.82 8.85 15.46
C VAL A 48 -25.12 7.41 15.12
N VAL A 49 -25.63 6.65 16.10
CA VAL A 49 -26.07 5.26 15.95
C VAL A 49 -27.58 5.21 16.17
N SER A 50 -28.30 4.68 15.19
CA SER A 50 -29.77 4.53 15.22
C SER A 50 -30.13 3.07 15.40
N PRO A 51 -30.53 2.62 16.60
CA PRO A 51 -30.95 1.24 16.81
C PRO A 51 -32.22 0.88 16.03
N ALA A 52 -33.16 1.82 15.91
CA ALA A 52 -34.40 1.55 15.16
C ALA A 52 -34.20 1.30 13.66
N LYS A 53 -33.16 1.86 13.07
CA LYS A 53 -32.78 1.64 11.66
C LYS A 53 -31.63 0.64 11.48
N ASN A 54 -31.02 0.22 12.57
CA ASN A 54 -29.82 -0.62 12.61
C ASN A 54 -28.68 -0.09 11.74
N ILE A 55 -28.46 1.24 11.75
CA ILE A 55 -27.43 1.95 10.99
C ILE A 55 -26.68 2.93 11.87
N TRP A 56 -25.49 3.28 11.43
CA TRP A 56 -24.69 4.37 11.98
C TRP A 56 -24.33 5.38 10.89
N LYS A 57 -24.11 6.63 11.29
CA LYS A 57 -23.57 7.68 10.41
C LYS A 57 -22.77 8.69 11.22
N CYS A 58 -21.61 9.06 10.71
CA CYS A 58 -20.86 10.20 11.22
C CYS A 58 -21.19 11.43 10.40
N PHE A 59 -21.62 12.49 11.06
CA PHE A 59 -21.94 13.77 10.41
C PHE A 59 -20.70 14.66 10.21
N GLY A 60 -19.57 14.32 10.83
CA GLY A 60 -18.29 14.99 10.59
C GLY A 60 -17.60 14.52 9.31
N CYS A 61 -17.33 13.21 9.17
CA CYS A 61 -16.63 12.66 8.01
C CYS A 61 -17.55 12.03 6.94
N GLY A 62 -18.88 12.00 7.14
CA GLY A 62 -19.84 11.45 6.18
C GLY A 62 -19.90 9.92 6.10
N LYS A 63 -18.99 9.18 6.75
CA LYS A 63 -19.01 7.71 6.80
C LYS A 63 -20.25 7.19 7.48
N GLY A 64 -20.76 6.04 7.02
CA GLY A 64 -21.96 5.41 7.60
C GLY A 64 -22.22 4.03 6.98
N GLY A 65 -23.15 3.30 7.59
CA GLY A 65 -23.54 1.97 7.12
C GLY A 65 -24.21 1.13 8.21
N ASN A 66 -24.12 -0.19 8.06
CA ASN A 66 -24.61 -1.16 9.02
C ASN A 66 -23.49 -1.61 9.99
N VAL A 67 -23.79 -2.57 10.85
CA VAL A 67 -22.88 -3.13 11.84
C VAL A 67 -21.62 -3.75 11.20
N ILE A 68 -21.77 -4.47 10.09
CA ILE A 68 -20.64 -5.12 9.37
C ILE A 68 -19.72 -4.06 8.78
N THR A 69 -20.27 -3.01 8.19
CA THR A 69 -19.50 -1.89 7.62
C THR A 69 -18.71 -1.17 8.71
N PHE A 70 -19.26 -1.01 9.90
CA PHE A 70 -18.53 -0.40 11.02
C PHE A 70 -17.31 -1.22 11.42
N VAL A 71 -17.50 -2.51 11.66
CA VAL A 71 -16.43 -3.42 12.07
C VAL A 71 -15.35 -3.51 10.98
N LYS A 72 -15.75 -3.65 9.72
CA LYS A 72 -14.83 -3.65 8.58
C LYS A 72 -13.94 -2.40 8.54
N GLU A 73 -14.54 -1.22 8.68
CA GLU A 73 -13.83 0.06 8.62
C GLU A 73 -12.94 0.27 9.87
N HIS A 74 -13.42 -0.14 11.05
CA HIS A 74 -12.71 0.04 12.32
C HIS A 74 -11.48 -0.88 12.42
N GLU A 75 -11.68 -2.17 12.15
CA GLU A 75 -10.61 -3.18 12.24
C GLU A 75 -9.70 -3.17 10.99
N GLY A 76 -10.11 -2.51 9.91
CA GLY A 76 -9.35 -2.51 8.64
C GLY A 76 -9.30 -3.88 7.96
N ILE A 77 -10.30 -4.74 8.21
CA ILE A 77 -10.38 -6.12 7.71
C ILE A 77 -11.28 -6.24 6.48
N SER A 78 -11.26 -7.40 5.82
CA SER A 78 -12.14 -7.67 4.69
C SER A 78 -13.60 -7.76 5.12
N PHE A 79 -14.53 -7.58 4.16
CA PHE A 79 -15.96 -7.75 4.42
C PHE A 79 -16.29 -9.15 4.97
N PHE A 80 -15.62 -10.17 4.46
CA PHE A 80 -15.82 -11.55 4.89
C PHE A 80 -15.40 -11.77 6.36
N GLU A 81 -14.26 -11.23 6.75
CA GLU A 81 -13.76 -11.28 8.13
C GLU A 81 -14.67 -10.49 9.08
N ALA A 82 -15.15 -9.31 8.66
CA ALA A 82 -16.09 -8.53 9.44
C ALA A 82 -17.43 -9.26 9.64
N VAL A 83 -17.94 -9.95 8.60
CA VAL A 83 -19.14 -10.80 8.72
C VAL A 83 -18.92 -11.91 9.74
N LYS A 84 -17.77 -12.63 9.67
CA LYS A 84 -17.44 -13.69 10.65
C LYS A 84 -17.32 -13.15 12.06
N LEU A 85 -16.69 -11.99 12.24
CA LEU A 85 -16.50 -11.39 13.56
C LEU A 85 -17.84 -11.00 14.20
N VAL A 86 -18.72 -10.35 13.45
CA VAL A 86 -20.06 -10.00 13.95
C VAL A 86 -20.90 -11.25 14.19
N ALA A 87 -20.87 -12.24 13.29
CA ALA A 87 -21.61 -13.48 13.41
C ALA A 87 -21.20 -14.27 14.68
N SER A 88 -19.89 -14.34 14.99
CA SER A 88 -19.38 -15.05 16.15
C SER A 88 -19.88 -14.45 17.47
N LYS A 89 -20.02 -13.11 17.55
CA LYS A 89 -20.56 -12.42 18.72
C LYS A 89 -22.02 -12.81 19.02
N TYR A 90 -22.79 -13.17 17.99
CA TYR A 90 -24.20 -13.55 18.12
C TYR A 90 -24.46 -15.05 17.91
N ASN A 91 -23.41 -15.87 17.92
CA ASN A 91 -23.47 -17.33 17.72
C ASN A 91 -24.19 -17.73 16.41
N ILE A 92 -24.07 -16.90 15.36
CA ILE A 92 -24.65 -17.20 14.05
C ILE A 92 -23.59 -17.97 13.25
N THR A 93 -23.95 -19.18 12.81
CA THR A 93 -23.10 -19.98 11.94
C THR A 93 -23.08 -19.36 10.57
N VAL A 94 -21.88 -18.89 10.15
CA VAL A 94 -21.65 -18.50 8.75
C VAL A 94 -21.28 -19.77 8.00
N PRO A 95 -22.09 -20.22 7.02
CA PRO A 95 -21.72 -21.38 6.24
C PRO A 95 -20.40 -21.09 5.53
N GLU A 96 -19.38 -21.85 5.84
CA GLU A 96 -18.16 -21.82 5.06
C GLU A 96 -18.50 -22.47 3.73
N ARG A 97 -18.59 -21.63 2.68
CA ARG A 97 -18.55 -22.18 1.33
C ARG A 97 -17.25 -22.96 1.22
N GLU A 98 -17.34 -24.25 1.02
CA GLU A 98 -16.17 -25.02 0.66
C GLU A 98 -15.56 -24.38 -0.57
N LEU A 99 -14.30 -23.96 -0.42
CA LEU A 99 -13.53 -23.46 -1.55
C LEU A 99 -13.46 -24.59 -2.58
N THR A 100 -13.68 -24.28 -3.82
CA THR A 100 -13.39 -25.24 -4.90
C THR A 100 -11.92 -25.62 -4.84
N ASP A 101 -11.55 -26.77 -5.37
CA ASP A 101 -10.14 -27.20 -5.38
C ASP A 101 -9.26 -26.18 -6.12
N ASP A 102 -9.78 -25.51 -7.14
CA ASP A 102 -9.09 -24.43 -7.84
C ASP A 102 -8.87 -23.20 -6.93
N GLU A 103 -9.87 -22.80 -6.15
CA GLU A 103 -9.75 -21.71 -5.19
C GLU A 103 -8.77 -22.05 -4.06
N ARG A 104 -8.78 -23.29 -3.56
CA ARG A 104 -7.81 -23.78 -2.57
C ARG A 104 -6.38 -23.77 -3.12
N ASN A 105 -6.21 -24.23 -4.36
CA ASN A 105 -4.89 -24.25 -5.01
C ASN A 105 -4.37 -22.84 -5.23
N LYS A 106 -5.19 -21.89 -5.70
CA LYS A 106 -4.83 -20.47 -5.84
C LYS A 106 -4.47 -19.83 -4.50
N ALA A 107 -5.20 -20.17 -3.43
CA ALA A 107 -4.90 -19.66 -2.08
C ALA A 107 -3.53 -20.18 -1.58
N LYS A 108 -3.27 -21.48 -1.70
CA LYS A 108 -1.98 -22.10 -1.34
C LYS A 108 -0.82 -21.51 -2.15
N GLU A 109 -1.03 -21.31 -3.44
CA GLU A 109 -0.04 -20.69 -4.31
C GLU A 109 0.30 -19.26 -3.85
N ARG A 110 -0.73 -18.43 -3.58
CA ARG A 110 -0.52 -17.07 -3.08
C ARG A 110 0.22 -17.05 -1.75
N GLU A 111 -0.09 -17.97 -0.86
CA GLU A 111 0.60 -18.13 0.42
C GLU A 111 2.08 -18.50 0.22
N ALA A 112 2.37 -19.47 -0.65
CA ALA A 112 3.74 -19.87 -0.97
C ALA A 112 4.55 -18.71 -1.57
N LEU A 113 3.97 -17.94 -2.49
CA LEU A 113 4.59 -16.74 -3.04
C LEU A 113 4.85 -15.69 -1.95
N GLN A 114 3.90 -15.49 -1.02
CA GLN A 114 4.03 -14.53 0.07
C GLN A 114 5.18 -14.91 1.02
N ILE A 115 5.34 -16.20 1.31
CA ILE A 115 6.44 -16.73 2.13
C ILE A 115 7.78 -16.43 1.46
N CYS A 116 7.92 -16.66 0.14
CA CYS A 116 9.13 -16.34 -0.60
C CYS A 116 9.45 -14.84 -0.61
N LEU A 117 8.44 -13.97 -0.77
CA LEU A 117 8.64 -12.52 -0.76
C LEU A 117 9.06 -12.01 0.62
N THR A 118 8.48 -12.56 1.70
CA THR A 118 8.87 -12.23 3.07
C THR A 118 10.33 -12.64 3.34
N PHE A 119 10.71 -13.84 2.95
CA PHE A 119 12.10 -14.31 3.03
C PHE A 119 13.07 -13.38 2.28
N ALA A 120 12.71 -12.98 1.06
CA ALA A 120 13.53 -12.05 0.27
C ALA A 120 13.67 -10.68 0.96
N GLN A 121 12.59 -10.14 1.53
CA GLN A 121 12.64 -8.89 2.28
C GLN A 121 13.57 -8.99 3.49
N GLU A 122 13.46 -10.02 4.29
CA GLU A 122 14.32 -10.25 5.46
C GLU A 122 15.79 -10.37 5.05
N THR A 123 16.06 -11.11 3.98
CA THR A 123 17.41 -11.29 3.43
C THR A 123 18.00 -9.96 2.94
N PHE A 124 17.26 -9.19 2.16
CA PHE A 124 17.69 -7.89 1.65
C PHE A 124 17.90 -6.88 2.80
N THR A 125 17.04 -6.89 3.80
CA THR A 125 17.18 -6.03 4.99
C THR A 125 18.46 -6.40 5.78
N ALA A 126 18.75 -7.69 5.92
CA ALA A 126 19.99 -8.14 6.57
C ALA A 126 21.25 -7.69 5.79
N PHE A 127 21.17 -7.70 4.46
CA PHE A 127 22.29 -7.27 3.60
C PHE A 127 22.48 -5.74 3.55
N LEU A 128 21.53 -4.95 4.01
CA LEU A 128 21.63 -3.47 4.04
C LEU A 128 22.82 -2.99 4.89
N LYS A 129 23.31 -3.81 5.82
CA LYS A 129 24.48 -3.54 6.65
C LYS A 129 25.82 -3.62 5.90
N LYS A 130 25.83 -4.11 4.64
CA LYS A 130 27.03 -4.17 3.83
C LYS A 130 27.51 -2.77 3.48
N LYS A 131 28.84 -2.62 3.44
CA LYS A 131 29.52 -1.34 3.25
C LYS A 131 29.04 -0.56 2.01
N GLU A 132 28.91 -1.26 0.89
CA GLU A 132 28.53 -0.66 -0.40
C GLU A 132 27.12 -0.04 -0.35
N ALA A 133 26.19 -0.71 0.34
CA ALA A 133 24.83 -0.21 0.52
C ALA A 133 24.80 0.99 1.47
N ALA A 134 25.54 0.92 2.57
CA ALA A 134 25.61 2.01 3.56
C ALA A 134 26.19 3.28 2.94
N GLU A 135 27.33 3.19 2.25
CA GLU A 135 27.98 4.31 1.55
C GLU A 135 27.05 4.96 0.52
N TYR A 136 26.34 4.13 -0.29
CA TYR A 136 25.39 4.66 -1.26
C TYR A 136 24.23 5.42 -0.60
N LEU A 137 23.64 4.87 0.44
CA LEU A 137 22.50 5.49 1.12
C LEU A 137 22.90 6.77 1.88
N GLU A 138 24.11 6.82 2.39
CA GLU A 138 24.67 8.03 3.01
C GLU A 138 24.77 9.18 2.00
N THR A 139 25.18 8.90 0.74
CA THR A 139 25.19 9.93 -0.32
C THR A 139 23.81 10.45 -0.69
N ARG A 140 22.74 9.69 -0.36
CA ARG A 140 21.34 10.10 -0.59
C ARG A 140 20.74 10.85 0.58
N GLY A 141 21.42 10.95 1.73
CA GLY A 141 20.97 11.69 2.88
C GLY A 141 19.67 11.16 3.53
N ILE A 142 19.25 9.91 3.22
CA ILE A 142 18.02 9.33 3.78
C ILE A 142 18.31 8.71 5.14
N THR A 143 17.54 9.11 6.15
CA THR A 143 17.75 8.66 7.53
C THR A 143 17.41 7.17 7.72
N PRO A 144 18.11 6.47 8.63
CA PRO A 144 17.83 5.05 8.94
C PRO A 144 16.38 4.77 9.33
N ASN A 145 15.72 5.72 9.99
CA ASN A 145 14.32 5.59 10.38
C ASN A 145 13.40 5.50 9.16
N ILE A 146 13.61 6.35 8.15
CA ILE A 146 12.85 6.33 6.90
C ILE A 146 13.14 5.04 6.12
N LEU A 147 14.41 4.66 6.01
CA LEU A 147 14.80 3.41 5.34
C LEU A 147 14.11 2.19 5.97
N SER A 148 14.11 2.10 7.30
CA SER A 148 13.43 1.03 8.03
C SER A 148 11.92 1.06 7.82
N LYS A 149 11.29 2.24 7.92
CA LYS A 149 9.83 2.42 7.70
C LYS A 149 9.37 1.94 6.32
N TYR A 150 10.22 2.11 5.30
CA TYR A 150 9.94 1.70 3.93
C TYR A 150 10.50 0.33 3.56
N GLY A 151 11.10 -0.39 4.53
CA GLY A 151 11.61 -1.74 4.34
C GLY A 151 12.80 -1.81 3.38
N ALA A 152 13.65 -0.78 3.37
CA ALA A 152 14.84 -0.74 2.52
C ALA A 152 15.73 -1.98 2.76
N GLY A 153 16.31 -2.48 1.69
CA GLY A 153 17.22 -3.60 1.68
C GLY A 153 18.32 -3.45 0.63
N TYR A 154 19.20 -4.40 0.59
CA TYR A 154 20.25 -4.49 -0.44
C TYR A 154 20.29 -5.90 -1.01
N SER A 155 20.24 -6.01 -2.32
CA SER A 155 20.55 -7.25 -3.03
C SER A 155 22.04 -7.32 -3.30
N SER A 156 22.68 -8.40 -2.85
CA SER A 156 24.13 -8.60 -2.99
C SER A 156 24.62 -8.43 -4.44
N SER A 157 25.88 -8.07 -4.61
CA SER A 157 26.55 -8.10 -5.90
C SER A 157 26.80 -9.52 -6.46
N MET A 158 26.63 -10.54 -5.63
CA MET A 158 26.65 -11.95 -6.07
C MET A 158 25.36 -12.28 -6.82
N PHE A 159 25.50 -12.95 -7.96
CA PHE A 159 24.37 -13.29 -8.85
C PHE A 159 23.42 -14.37 -8.31
N THR A 160 23.82 -15.07 -7.25
CA THR A 160 23.10 -16.25 -6.71
C THR A 160 22.90 -16.18 -5.19
N ALA A 161 23.16 -15.03 -4.56
CA ALA A 161 23.13 -14.92 -3.10
C ALA A 161 21.77 -15.28 -2.49
N LEU A 162 20.66 -14.77 -3.05
CA LEU A 162 19.32 -15.09 -2.60
C LEU A 162 18.92 -16.52 -2.97
N THR A 163 19.28 -16.96 -4.18
CA THR A 163 19.06 -18.32 -4.69
C THR A 163 19.71 -19.37 -3.79
N GLU A 164 20.98 -19.18 -3.43
CA GLU A 164 21.74 -20.10 -2.57
C GLU A 164 21.14 -20.17 -1.16
N LEU A 165 20.85 -19.03 -0.55
CA LEU A 165 20.22 -18.97 0.77
C LEU A 165 18.80 -19.59 0.76
N GLY A 166 18.03 -19.34 -0.30
CA GLY A 166 16.71 -19.94 -0.49
C GLY A 166 16.79 -21.47 -0.59
N SER A 167 17.72 -21.97 -1.40
CA SER A 167 17.98 -23.43 -1.55
C SER A 167 18.39 -24.08 -0.23
N GLN A 168 19.32 -23.45 0.52
CA GLN A 168 19.76 -23.94 1.83
C GLN A 168 18.63 -24.01 2.86
N LYS A 169 17.66 -23.07 2.78
CA LYS A 169 16.47 -23.04 3.66
C LYS A 169 15.30 -23.87 3.15
N GLY A 170 15.44 -24.56 2.02
CA GLY A 170 14.43 -25.46 1.47
C GLY A 170 13.29 -24.75 0.72
N TYR A 171 13.48 -23.51 0.26
CA TYR A 171 12.51 -22.83 -0.59
C TYR A 171 12.46 -23.47 -1.99
N ASP A 172 11.26 -23.65 -2.53
CA ASP A 172 11.07 -24.15 -3.87
C ASP A 172 11.47 -23.10 -4.92
N MET A 173 12.40 -23.46 -5.79
CA MET A 173 12.94 -22.54 -6.81
C MET A 173 11.89 -22.13 -7.84
N ALA A 174 10.94 -23.00 -8.20
CA ALA A 174 9.86 -22.64 -9.12
C ALA A 174 8.93 -21.59 -8.50
N THR A 175 8.67 -21.69 -7.20
CA THR A 175 7.91 -20.69 -6.44
C THR A 175 8.67 -19.36 -6.35
N MET A 176 9.98 -19.38 -6.09
CA MET A 176 10.82 -18.18 -6.08
C MET A 176 10.87 -17.50 -7.45
N GLU A 177 10.92 -18.26 -8.54
CA GLU A 177 10.88 -17.76 -9.91
C GLU A 177 9.51 -17.11 -10.20
N LYS A 178 8.42 -17.78 -9.83
CA LYS A 178 7.05 -17.26 -9.97
C LYS A 178 6.79 -16.02 -9.10
N ALA A 179 7.46 -15.89 -7.96
CA ALA A 179 7.47 -14.68 -7.13
C ALA A 179 8.28 -13.52 -7.75
N GLY A 180 9.00 -13.77 -8.86
CA GLY A 180 9.82 -12.79 -9.54
C GLY A 180 11.10 -12.42 -8.79
N LEU A 181 11.63 -13.32 -7.96
CA LEU A 181 12.83 -13.13 -7.16
C LEU A 181 14.08 -13.63 -7.88
N ILE A 182 13.93 -14.65 -8.68
CA ILE A 182 14.99 -15.29 -9.47
C ILE A 182 14.56 -15.40 -10.93
N THR A 183 15.52 -15.63 -11.80
CA THR A 183 15.29 -15.80 -13.24
C THR A 183 16.06 -17.02 -13.72
N ARG A 184 15.43 -17.86 -14.53
CA ARG A 184 16.04 -19.01 -15.19
C ARG A 184 16.38 -18.66 -16.63
N LYS A 185 17.63 -18.90 -17.03
CA LYS A 185 18.05 -18.78 -18.42
C LYS A 185 17.73 -20.04 -19.23
N GLU A 186 17.81 -19.94 -20.55
CA GLU A 186 17.59 -21.07 -21.46
C GLU A 186 18.53 -22.27 -21.22
N ASP A 187 19.75 -22.01 -20.73
CA ASP A 187 20.72 -23.03 -20.32
C ASP A 187 20.43 -23.69 -18.97
N GLY A 188 19.28 -23.32 -18.33
CA GLY A 188 18.83 -23.84 -17.04
C GLY A 188 19.46 -23.18 -15.82
N LYS A 189 20.43 -22.30 -15.99
CA LYS A 189 21.07 -21.59 -14.86
C LYS A 189 20.10 -20.60 -14.23
N ILE A 190 20.14 -20.54 -12.90
CA ILE A 190 19.29 -19.67 -12.10
C ILE A 190 20.13 -18.53 -11.54
N PHE A 191 19.59 -17.32 -11.59
CA PHE A 191 20.21 -16.10 -11.09
C PHE A 191 19.20 -15.29 -10.30
N ASP A 192 19.69 -14.56 -9.31
CA ASP A 192 18.89 -13.57 -8.59
C ASP A 192 18.43 -12.48 -9.57
N ARG A 193 17.18 -12.08 -9.49
CA ARG A 193 16.66 -11.01 -10.32
C ARG A 193 17.26 -9.65 -9.96
N PHE A 194 17.41 -9.42 -8.66
CA PHE A 194 18.00 -8.19 -8.14
C PHE A 194 19.45 -8.47 -7.76
N VAL A 195 20.37 -7.76 -8.39
CA VAL A 195 21.82 -7.90 -8.16
C VAL A 195 22.41 -6.50 -8.02
N ASN A 196 23.18 -6.26 -6.98
CA ASN A 196 23.86 -5.00 -6.68
C ASN A 196 22.90 -3.78 -6.69
N ARG A 197 21.76 -3.90 -5.95
CA ARG A 197 20.71 -2.87 -5.91
C ARG A 197 20.25 -2.57 -4.49
N ILE A 198 19.98 -1.30 -4.21
CA ILE A 198 19.14 -0.96 -3.07
C ILE A 198 17.71 -1.36 -3.44
N THR A 199 17.09 -2.18 -2.60
CA THR A 199 15.75 -2.73 -2.84
C THR A 199 14.73 -2.09 -1.91
N PHE A 200 13.55 -1.86 -2.44
CA PHE A 200 12.38 -1.44 -1.67
C PHE A 200 11.20 -2.35 -1.98
N PRO A 201 10.51 -2.88 -0.97
CA PRO A 201 9.31 -3.67 -1.20
C PRO A 201 8.13 -2.77 -1.64
N PHE A 202 7.32 -3.29 -2.54
CA PHE A 202 5.96 -2.83 -2.73
C PHE A 202 5.05 -3.54 -1.73
N TYR A 203 4.19 -2.79 -1.06
CA TYR A 203 3.23 -3.33 -0.13
C TYR A 203 1.81 -3.29 -0.71
N SER A 204 1.03 -4.33 -0.41
CA SER A 204 -0.43 -4.28 -0.57
C SER A 204 -1.02 -3.25 0.40
N LEU A 205 -2.30 -2.90 0.24
CA LEU A 205 -3.00 -2.04 1.19
C LEU A 205 -3.12 -2.67 2.60
N SER A 206 -2.99 -3.99 2.72
CA SER A 206 -2.95 -4.72 4.00
C SER A 206 -1.55 -4.82 4.61
N GLY A 207 -0.50 -4.33 3.94
CA GLY A 207 0.87 -4.33 4.46
C GLY A 207 1.69 -5.58 4.13
N LEU A 208 1.19 -6.46 3.28
CA LEU A 208 1.95 -7.61 2.80
C LEU A 208 2.87 -7.20 1.64
N VAL A 209 4.09 -7.73 1.61
CA VAL A 209 5.02 -7.53 0.49
C VAL A 209 4.49 -8.24 -0.75
N ILE A 210 4.35 -7.52 -1.85
CA ILE A 210 3.83 -8.07 -3.11
C ILE A 210 4.87 -8.10 -4.24
N GLY A 211 5.99 -7.44 -4.07
CA GLY A 211 7.09 -7.36 -5.04
C GLY A 211 8.14 -6.36 -4.59
N PHE A 212 9.12 -6.10 -5.43
CA PHE A 212 10.23 -5.20 -5.14
C PHE A 212 10.53 -4.26 -6.30
N THR A 213 11.11 -3.12 -5.98
CA THR A 213 11.90 -2.30 -6.89
C THR A 213 13.35 -2.28 -6.42
N GLY A 214 14.30 -2.23 -7.36
CA GLY A 214 15.72 -2.20 -7.04
C GLY A 214 16.45 -1.11 -7.81
N ARG A 215 17.05 -0.15 -7.11
CA ARG A 215 17.90 0.90 -7.66
C ARG A 215 19.33 0.40 -7.76
N SER A 216 19.94 0.40 -8.96
CA SER A 216 21.34 0.01 -9.16
C SER A 216 22.30 0.93 -8.41
N LEU A 217 23.36 0.35 -7.83
CA LEU A 217 24.49 1.08 -7.29
C LEU A 217 25.47 1.51 -8.41
N GLU A 218 25.39 0.89 -9.58
CA GLU A 218 26.24 1.22 -10.73
C GLU A 218 25.79 2.54 -11.37
N LYS A 219 26.77 3.42 -11.65
CA LYS A 219 26.50 4.77 -12.23
C LYS A 219 26.08 4.68 -13.68
N ASP A 220 26.72 3.80 -14.47
CA ASP A 220 26.56 3.73 -15.93
C ASP A 220 25.64 2.56 -16.37
N THR A 221 24.64 2.24 -15.59
CA THR A 221 23.71 1.16 -15.92
C THR A 221 22.59 1.63 -16.84
N GLN A 222 22.27 0.83 -17.87
CA GLN A 222 21.11 1.06 -18.74
C GLN A 222 19.78 0.89 -18.00
N CYS A 223 19.77 0.11 -16.90
CA CYS A 223 18.58 -0.15 -16.10
C CYS A 223 18.76 0.39 -14.68
N LYS A 224 18.53 1.70 -14.51
CA LYS A 224 18.67 2.41 -13.25
C LYS A 224 17.74 1.83 -12.18
N TYR A 225 16.49 1.58 -12.52
CA TYR A 225 15.48 0.94 -11.67
C TYR A 225 14.97 -0.36 -12.30
N LEU A 226 14.93 -1.40 -11.52
CA LEU A 226 14.38 -2.70 -11.92
C LEU A 226 13.24 -3.07 -10.98
N ASN A 227 12.06 -3.36 -11.52
CA ASN A 227 10.92 -3.82 -10.75
C ASN A 227 10.72 -5.34 -10.87
N SER A 228 10.00 -5.92 -9.91
CA SER A 228 9.44 -7.25 -10.06
C SER A 228 8.68 -7.36 -11.39
N PRO A 229 8.67 -8.55 -12.04
CA PRO A 229 7.81 -8.81 -13.18
C PRO A 229 6.34 -8.83 -12.74
N GLU A 230 5.41 -8.92 -13.69
CA GLU A 230 4.02 -9.26 -13.36
C GLU A 230 3.98 -10.64 -12.71
N THR A 231 3.30 -10.74 -11.56
CA THR A 231 3.13 -11.99 -10.80
C THR A 231 1.69 -12.12 -10.32
N PRO A 232 1.27 -13.26 -9.77
CA PRO A 232 -0.06 -13.37 -9.16
C PRO A 232 -0.32 -12.40 -7.99
N LEU A 233 0.74 -11.82 -7.40
CA LEU A 233 0.63 -10.84 -6.31
C LEU A 233 0.95 -9.40 -6.72
N PHE A 234 1.78 -9.19 -7.75
CA PHE A 234 2.26 -7.88 -8.16
C PHE A 234 1.83 -7.50 -9.57
N HIS A 235 1.11 -6.41 -9.69
CA HIS A 235 0.69 -5.81 -10.97
C HIS A 235 1.16 -4.36 -11.01
N LYS A 236 2.12 -4.06 -11.90
CA LYS A 236 2.72 -2.70 -12.02
C LYS A 236 1.65 -1.63 -12.18
N GLY A 237 0.68 -1.85 -13.06
CA GLY A 237 -0.40 -0.91 -13.31
C GLY A 237 -1.41 -0.74 -12.17
N LYS A 238 -1.33 -1.55 -11.11
CA LYS A 238 -2.23 -1.51 -9.95
C LYS A 238 -1.49 -1.33 -8.63
N THR A 239 -0.23 -0.89 -8.70
CA THR A 239 0.63 -0.76 -7.51
C THR A 239 1.22 0.64 -7.45
N LEU A 240 1.21 1.23 -6.26
CA LEU A 240 1.86 2.49 -5.93
C LEU A 240 2.87 2.24 -4.81
N PHE A 241 4.07 2.79 -4.96
CA PHE A 241 5.05 2.79 -3.89
C PHE A 241 4.66 3.81 -2.81
N GLY A 242 4.82 3.43 -1.57
CA GLY A 242 4.52 4.28 -0.41
C GLY A 242 3.04 4.32 0.00
N ILE A 243 2.11 3.79 -0.80
CA ILE A 243 0.66 3.90 -0.51
C ILE A 243 0.27 3.27 0.83
N TYR A 244 0.87 2.14 1.21
CA TYR A 244 0.62 1.49 2.49
C TYR A 244 0.99 2.40 3.65
N GLN A 245 2.16 3.02 3.61
CA GLN A 245 2.67 3.90 4.64
C GLN A 245 1.92 5.24 4.68
N ALA A 246 1.51 5.75 3.51
CA ALA A 246 0.93 7.08 3.34
C ALA A 246 -0.61 7.12 3.55
N ARG A 247 -1.33 6.00 3.41
CA ARG A 247 -2.81 5.96 3.31
C ARG A 247 -3.55 6.66 4.45
N GLN A 248 -3.05 6.52 5.68
CA GLN A 248 -3.68 7.14 6.84
C GLN A 248 -3.51 8.66 6.82
N GLU A 249 -2.30 9.13 6.50
CA GLU A 249 -2.03 10.56 6.42
C GLU A 249 -2.69 11.21 5.20
N ILE A 250 -2.77 10.51 4.07
CA ILE A 250 -3.56 10.95 2.90
C ILE A 250 -5.01 11.19 3.30
N SER A 251 -5.64 10.25 4.02
CA SER A 251 -7.03 10.40 4.46
C SER A 251 -7.19 11.50 5.49
N LYS A 252 -6.23 11.67 6.41
CA LYS A 252 -6.28 12.65 7.48
C LYS A 252 -6.09 14.08 6.96
N SER A 253 -5.12 14.27 6.06
CA SER A 253 -4.81 15.57 5.45
C SER A 253 -5.70 15.91 4.25
N ASP A 254 -6.51 14.94 3.78
CA ASP A 254 -7.30 15.00 2.53
C ASP A 254 -6.46 15.46 1.34
N LYS A 255 -5.21 15.00 1.25
CA LYS A 255 -4.25 15.40 0.22
C LYS A 255 -3.23 14.29 -0.04
N CYS A 256 -2.90 14.06 -1.32
CA CYS A 256 -1.86 13.13 -1.76
C CYS A 256 -0.83 13.87 -2.59
N TYR A 257 0.45 13.67 -2.30
CA TYR A 257 1.55 14.06 -3.19
C TYR A 257 1.90 12.85 -4.07
N LEU A 258 1.98 13.10 -5.38
CA LEU A 258 2.40 12.11 -6.37
C LEU A 258 3.72 12.59 -6.97
N VAL A 259 4.78 11.83 -6.77
CA VAL A 259 6.14 12.11 -7.26
C VAL A 259 6.58 11.05 -8.28
N GLU A 260 7.75 11.21 -8.92
CA GLU A 260 8.18 10.32 -9.99
C GLU A 260 8.85 9.06 -9.49
N GLY A 261 9.72 9.15 -8.49
CA GLY A 261 10.59 8.06 -8.04
C GLY A 261 10.45 7.67 -6.57
N GLN A 262 11.03 6.54 -6.23
CA GLN A 262 11.01 6.01 -4.87
C GLN A 262 11.84 6.87 -3.91
N PHE A 263 13.01 7.37 -4.34
CA PHE A 263 13.83 8.25 -3.51
C PHE A 263 13.13 9.59 -3.27
N ASP A 264 12.39 10.12 -4.26
CA ASP A 264 11.58 11.33 -4.07
C ASP A 264 10.54 11.12 -2.97
N VAL A 265 9.86 9.96 -2.95
CA VAL A 265 8.94 9.62 -1.85
C VAL A 265 9.65 9.66 -0.50
N LEU A 266 10.86 9.08 -0.39
CA LEU A 266 11.60 9.04 0.87
C LEU A 266 12.02 10.43 1.30
N SER A 267 12.50 11.28 0.38
CA SER A 267 12.91 12.66 0.62
C SER A 267 11.72 13.53 1.06
N PHE A 268 10.57 13.41 0.38
CA PHE A 268 9.32 14.08 0.78
C PHE A 268 8.88 13.69 2.18
N VAL A 269 8.87 12.38 2.48
CA VAL A 269 8.49 11.88 3.80
C VAL A 269 9.44 12.37 4.88
N GLN A 270 10.73 12.41 4.61
CA GLN A 270 11.74 12.92 5.52
C GLN A 270 11.58 14.42 5.78
N SER A 271 11.14 15.18 4.77
CA SER A 271 10.86 16.62 4.85
C SER A 271 9.47 16.94 5.44
N GLY A 272 8.74 15.94 5.98
CA GLY A 272 7.48 16.17 6.68
C GLY A 272 6.22 16.01 5.83
N TYR A 273 6.32 15.40 4.63
CA TYR A 273 5.18 15.10 3.74
C TYR A 273 4.89 13.58 3.68
N PRO A 274 4.39 12.96 4.77
CA PRO A 274 4.19 11.50 4.85
C PRO A 274 3.06 10.97 3.95
N ASN A 275 2.28 11.82 3.33
CA ASN A 275 1.20 11.54 2.40
C ASN A 275 1.67 11.48 0.93
N THR A 276 2.91 11.05 0.70
CA THR A 276 3.56 10.98 -0.62
C THR A 276 3.62 9.55 -1.16
N VAL A 277 3.38 9.41 -2.45
CA VAL A 277 3.42 8.15 -3.19
C VAL A 277 4.06 8.35 -4.56
N CYS A 278 4.53 7.26 -5.19
CA CYS A 278 4.89 7.29 -6.61
C CYS A 278 4.41 6.05 -7.35
N GLY A 279 4.41 6.13 -8.68
CA GLY A 279 4.16 5.00 -9.55
C GLY A 279 5.24 3.93 -9.48
N SER A 280 5.06 2.86 -10.23
CA SER A 280 6.01 1.73 -10.29
C SER A 280 6.96 1.82 -11.50
N GLY A 281 7.36 3.03 -11.91
CA GLY A 281 8.28 3.24 -13.06
C GLY A 281 7.62 3.04 -14.43
N THR A 282 6.30 3.05 -14.48
CA THR A 282 5.49 3.12 -15.71
C THR A 282 4.65 4.40 -15.67
N ALA A 283 4.11 4.78 -16.82
CA ALA A 283 3.14 5.86 -16.85
C ALA A 283 2.00 5.60 -15.86
N LEU A 284 1.49 6.67 -15.26
CA LEU A 284 0.34 6.61 -14.34
C LEU A 284 -0.86 5.92 -15.03
N THR A 285 -1.51 5.04 -14.31
CA THR A 285 -2.67 4.28 -14.82
C THR A 285 -3.96 4.70 -14.12
N LEU A 286 -5.09 4.43 -14.75
CA LEU A 286 -6.42 4.62 -14.15
C LEU A 286 -6.58 3.86 -12.83
N ASP A 287 -6.06 2.62 -12.76
CA ASP A 287 -6.16 1.81 -11.55
C ASP A 287 -5.35 2.41 -10.38
N GLN A 288 -4.17 2.97 -10.67
CA GLN A 288 -3.37 3.69 -9.67
C GLN A 288 -4.09 4.94 -9.15
N VAL A 289 -4.70 5.73 -10.03
CA VAL A 289 -5.52 6.89 -9.63
C VAL A 289 -6.71 6.46 -8.77
N ARG A 290 -7.39 5.38 -9.13
CA ARG A 290 -8.51 4.82 -8.36
C ARG A 290 -8.08 4.34 -6.96
N ILE A 291 -6.83 3.88 -6.80
CA ILE A 291 -6.30 3.54 -5.48
C ILE A 291 -6.17 4.79 -4.62
N ILE A 292 -5.58 5.88 -5.14
CA ILE A 292 -5.47 7.15 -4.42
C ILE A 292 -6.87 7.70 -4.08
N LYS A 293 -7.80 7.64 -5.02
CA LYS A 293 -9.18 8.11 -4.88
C LYS A 293 -9.95 7.46 -3.73
N LYS A 294 -9.54 6.27 -3.26
CA LYS A 294 -10.11 5.65 -2.06
C LYS A 294 -9.85 6.46 -0.78
N PHE A 295 -8.81 7.27 -0.77
CA PHE A 295 -8.33 8.00 0.40
C PHE A 295 -8.55 9.51 0.30
N THR A 296 -8.39 10.09 -0.89
CA THR A 296 -8.61 11.52 -1.18
C THR A 296 -8.93 11.75 -2.64
N ARG A 297 -9.59 12.88 -2.95
CA ARG A 297 -9.73 13.39 -4.32
C ARG A 297 -8.71 14.46 -4.68
N ASN A 298 -7.89 14.91 -3.72
CA ASN A 298 -6.96 16.02 -3.90
C ASN A 298 -5.54 15.49 -4.14
N ILE A 299 -5.01 15.67 -5.34
CA ILE A 299 -3.65 15.28 -5.72
C ILE A 299 -2.83 16.53 -6.04
N THR A 300 -1.62 16.59 -5.48
CA THR A 300 -0.57 17.47 -5.94
C THR A 300 0.51 16.61 -6.57
N ALA A 301 0.64 16.67 -7.89
CA ALA A 301 1.66 15.95 -8.64
C ALA A 301 2.89 16.85 -8.82
N VAL A 302 4.06 16.32 -8.47
CA VAL A 302 5.34 17.02 -8.59
C VAL A 302 6.17 16.31 -9.64
N TYR A 303 6.66 17.06 -10.60
CA TYR A 303 7.39 16.59 -11.76
C TYR A 303 8.75 17.26 -11.88
N ASP A 304 9.72 16.52 -12.40
CA ASP A 304 11.04 17.06 -12.74
C ASP A 304 10.92 18.17 -13.77
N GLY A 305 11.81 19.16 -13.71
CA GLY A 305 11.79 20.33 -14.60
C GLY A 305 12.26 20.06 -16.02
N ASP A 306 12.43 18.80 -16.44
CA ASP A 306 12.90 18.42 -17.76
C ASP A 306 11.73 18.22 -18.76
N ALA A 307 12.07 18.08 -20.06
CA ALA A 307 11.08 17.88 -21.12
C ALA A 307 10.29 16.57 -20.97
N ALA A 308 10.86 15.55 -20.35
CA ALA A 308 10.19 14.27 -20.11
C ALA A 308 9.16 14.40 -18.99
N GLY A 309 9.51 15.04 -17.86
CA GLY A 309 8.60 15.36 -16.76
C GLY A 309 7.44 16.24 -17.20
N MET A 310 7.72 17.26 -18.03
CA MET A 310 6.66 18.12 -18.61
C MET A 310 5.67 17.31 -19.47
N LYS A 311 6.15 16.42 -20.34
CA LYS A 311 5.29 15.55 -21.16
C LYS A 311 4.50 14.55 -20.31
N ALA A 312 5.13 14.00 -19.27
CA ALA A 312 4.49 13.10 -18.31
C ALA A 312 3.40 13.83 -17.52
N SER A 313 3.62 15.10 -17.13
CA SER A 313 2.67 15.90 -16.37
C SER A 313 1.35 16.08 -17.09
N VAL A 314 1.38 16.50 -18.36
CA VAL A 314 0.16 16.70 -19.17
C VAL A 314 -0.66 15.42 -19.26
N ARG A 315 -0.02 14.31 -19.64
CA ARG A 315 -0.71 13.02 -19.77
C ARG A 315 -1.29 12.52 -18.45
N ASN A 316 -0.56 12.66 -17.36
CA ASN A 316 -1.02 12.21 -16.06
C ASN A 316 -2.16 13.09 -15.52
N MET A 317 -2.14 14.40 -15.81
CA MET A 317 -3.26 15.30 -15.47
C MET A 317 -4.55 14.87 -16.16
N ASP A 318 -4.52 14.54 -17.46
CA ASP A 318 -5.69 14.08 -18.19
C ASP A 318 -6.32 12.83 -17.54
N ILE A 319 -5.48 11.86 -17.14
CA ILE A 319 -5.93 10.62 -16.48
C ILE A 319 -6.57 10.93 -15.12
N MET A 320 -5.96 11.81 -14.34
CA MET A 320 -6.46 12.17 -13.01
C MET A 320 -7.77 12.97 -13.10
N LEU A 321 -7.86 13.93 -14.02
CA LEU A 321 -9.06 14.74 -14.25
C LEU A 321 -10.22 13.88 -14.76
N ALA A 322 -9.96 12.93 -15.67
CA ALA A 322 -10.98 11.99 -16.17
C ALA A 322 -11.57 11.12 -15.07
N GLU A 323 -10.81 10.80 -14.01
CA GLU A 323 -11.30 10.09 -12.81
C GLU A 323 -11.97 11.05 -11.80
N GLY A 324 -12.12 12.33 -12.08
CA GLY A 324 -12.77 13.33 -11.22
C GLY A 324 -11.93 13.68 -9.98
N MET A 325 -10.60 13.70 -10.14
CA MET A 325 -9.69 14.18 -9.10
C MET A 325 -9.52 15.71 -9.18
N ASN A 326 -9.27 16.33 -8.03
CA ASN A 326 -8.79 17.72 -7.97
C ASN A 326 -7.27 17.68 -8.09
N VAL A 327 -6.73 18.25 -9.18
CA VAL A 327 -5.32 18.13 -9.50
C VAL A 327 -4.61 19.46 -9.40
N ARG A 328 -3.47 19.48 -8.71
CA ARG A 328 -2.45 20.53 -8.79
C ARG A 328 -1.19 19.92 -9.38
N ALA A 329 -0.50 20.63 -10.24
CA ALA A 329 0.80 20.26 -10.76
C ALA A 329 1.86 21.26 -10.30
N VAL A 330 2.98 20.76 -9.85
CA VAL A 330 4.18 21.52 -9.52
C VAL A 330 5.26 21.04 -10.47
N LEU A 331 5.83 21.95 -11.23
CA LEU A 331 7.01 21.71 -12.07
C LEU A 331 8.20 22.32 -11.33
N LEU A 332 9.23 21.53 -11.12
CA LEU A 332 10.47 22.03 -10.53
C LEU A 332 11.26 22.85 -11.54
N PRO A 333 12.14 23.76 -11.10
CA PRO A 333 13.07 24.45 -11.98
C PRO A 333 13.94 23.47 -12.79
N GLU A 334 14.39 23.90 -13.98
CA GLU A 334 15.22 23.07 -14.84
C GLU A 334 16.53 22.67 -14.14
N GLY A 335 16.81 21.36 -14.09
CA GLY A 335 17.98 20.79 -13.44
C GLY A 335 17.82 20.53 -11.92
N GLU A 336 16.66 20.82 -11.35
CA GLU A 336 16.31 20.44 -9.99
C GLU A 336 15.56 19.12 -9.95
N ASP A 337 16.04 18.21 -9.08
CA ASP A 337 15.43 16.93 -8.74
C ASP A 337 14.70 17.11 -7.39
N PRO A 338 13.52 16.53 -7.15
CA PRO A 338 12.83 16.60 -5.85
C PRO A 338 13.70 16.19 -4.66
N ASP A 339 14.64 15.27 -4.86
CA ASP A 339 15.65 14.89 -3.86
C ASP A 339 16.52 16.06 -3.41
N LEU A 340 16.74 17.08 -4.25
CA LEU A 340 17.66 18.20 -4.01
C LEU A 340 16.92 19.50 -3.64
N SER A 341 15.65 19.66 -4.05
CA SER A 341 14.92 20.94 -4.05
C SER A 341 13.91 21.09 -2.91
N LEU A 342 13.72 20.09 -2.05
CA LEU A 342 12.69 20.09 -0.98
C LEU A 342 12.81 21.24 0.04
N ILE A 343 13.92 21.96 0.05
CA ILE A 343 14.13 23.12 0.92
C ILE A 343 13.26 24.32 0.49
N HIS A 344 12.69 24.30 -0.72
CA HIS A 344 12.02 25.47 -1.34
C HIS A 344 10.55 25.27 -1.70
N ILE A 345 9.95 24.10 -1.46
CA ILE A 345 8.51 23.92 -1.68
C ILE A 345 7.73 24.53 -0.49
N SER A 346 7.73 25.87 -0.42
CA SER A 346 6.71 26.56 0.35
C SER A 346 5.37 26.33 -0.34
N GLU A 347 4.32 25.95 0.43
CA GLU A 347 2.98 25.77 -0.12
C GLU A 347 2.58 27.04 -0.92
N PRO A 348 2.09 26.89 -2.15
CA PRO A 348 1.48 28.02 -2.82
C PRO A 348 0.24 28.43 -2.02
N THR A 349 0.25 29.66 -1.52
CA THR A 349 -0.87 30.34 -0.84
C THR A 349 -2.12 30.39 -1.72
#